data_9ce5f453967525fa7dc16f4e674fdd7a
#
_entry.id   9ce5f453967525fa7dc16f4e674fdd7a
#
_cell.length_a   1.000
_cell.length_b   1.000
_cell.length_c   1.000
_cell.angle_alpha   90.00
_cell.angle_beta   90.00
_cell.angle_gamma   90.00
#
_symmetry.space_group_name_H-M   'P 1'
#
loop_
_entity.id
_entity.type
_entity.pdbx_description
1 polymer ?
#
loop_
_entity_poly.entity_id
_entity_poly.type
_entity_poly.pdbx_seq_one_letter_code
_entity_poly.pdbx_strand_id
1 'polypeptide(L)' 'MKIRKNNVIRVNKNEYLTRINPDGNPHHEARVPTYTIGIGTQYKEGGRNIHYTPHMTLDDLKELRKVIRRVIKDESK' A
#
# COMPACT_ATOMS: atom_id res chain seq x y z
N MET A 1 -6.61 -13.19 30.19
CA MET A 1 -6.93 -13.84 28.91
C MET A 1 -6.14 -13.19 27.78
N LYS A 2 -5.51 -13.99 26.98
CA LYS A 2 -4.73 -13.46 25.86
C LYS A 2 -5.61 -13.37 24.62
N ILE A 3 -5.71 -12.17 24.08
CA ILE A 3 -6.37 -11.96 22.80
C ILE A 3 -5.36 -12.30 21.71
N ARG A 4 -5.68 -13.31 20.92
CA ARG A 4 -4.83 -13.65 19.80
C ARG A 4 -5.10 -12.70 18.65
N LYS A 5 -4.04 -12.18 18.09
CA LYS A 5 -4.12 -11.29 16.97
C LYS A 5 -3.04 -11.66 15.96
N ASN A 6 -3.39 -11.53 14.71
CA ASN A 6 -2.46 -11.77 13.62
C ASN A 6 -2.19 -10.46 12.90
N ASN A 7 -0.93 -10.20 12.66
CA ASN A 7 -0.56 -9.07 11.83
C ASN A 7 -0.94 -9.38 10.39
N VAL A 8 -1.51 -8.38 9.73
CA VAL A 8 -1.95 -8.51 8.35
C VAL A 8 -1.19 -7.48 7.53
N ILE A 9 -0.58 -7.95 6.47
CA ILE A 9 0.04 -7.09 5.46
C ILE A 9 -0.47 -7.56 4.12
N ARG A 10 -1.11 -6.67 3.38
CA ARG A 10 -1.65 -7.03 2.07
C ARG A 10 -1.46 -5.89 1.10
N VAL A 11 -1.34 -6.25 -0.17
CA VAL A 11 -1.28 -5.27 -1.25
C VAL A 11 -2.52 -5.44 -2.10
N ASN A 12 -3.24 -4.37 -2.29
CA ASN A 12 -4.41 -4.35 -3.15
C ASN A 12 -4.08 -3.59 -4.43
N LYS A 13 -4.45 -4.19 -5.56
CA LYS A 13 -4.33 -3.52 -6.85
C LYS A 13 -5.68 -2.90 -7.19
N ASN A 14 -5.64 -1.63 -7.51
CA ASN A 14 -6.83 -0.88 -7.90
C ASN A 14 -6.59 -0.19 -9.22
N GLU A 15 -7.65 0.03 -9.97
CA GLU A 15 -7.56 0.78 -11.20
C GLU A 15 -8.34 2.07 -11.03
N TYR A 16 -7.68 3.18 -11.33
CA TYR A 16 -8.27 4.50 -11.20
C TYR A 16 -8.13 5.25 -12.51
N LEU A 17 -9.12 6.09 -12.76
CA LEU A 17 -9.01 7.06 -13.82
C LEU A 17 -8.13 8.20 -13.33
N THR A 18 -7.03 8.40 -13.98
CA THR A 18 -6.14 9.51 -13.66
C THR A 18 -6.06 10.45 -14.83
N ARG A 19 -5.96 11.73 -14.51
CA ARG A 19 -5.68 12.74 -15.53
C ARG A 19 -4.18 12.80 -15.72
N ILE A 20 -3.76 12.54 -16.94
CA ILE A 20 -2.34 12.47 -17.25
C ILE A 20 -1.83 13.73 -17.95
N ASN A 21 -2.68 14.73 -18.06
CA ASN A 21 -2.34 15.96 -18.72
C ASN A 21 -1.67 16.91 -17.73
N PRO A 22 -0.39 17.25 -17.89
CA PRO A 22 0.33 18.05 -16.90
C PRO A 22 -0.15 19.50 -16.83
N ASP A 23 -0.87 19.97 -17.83
CA ASP A 23 -1.43 21.33 -17.84
C ASP A 23 -2.80 21.40 -17.17
N GLY A 24 -3.26 20.30 -16.60
CA GLY A 24 -4.55 20.25 -15.94
C GLY A 24 -5.73 20.11 -16.85
N ASN A 25 -5.52 19.92 -18.13
CA ASN A 25 -6.57 19.80 -19.12
C ASN A 25 -7.22 18.41 -19.01
N PRO A 26 -8.56 18.30 -18.94
CA PRO A 26 -9.22 17.01 -18.67
C PRO A 26 -9.42 16.13 -19.91
N HIS A 27 -8.63 16.31 -20.94
CA HIS A 27 -8.87 15.60 -22.19
C HIS A 27 -8.47 14.14 -22.20
N HIS A 28 -7.55 13.75 -21.33
CA HIS A 28 -7.08 12.38 -21.30
C HIS A 28 -7.23 11.81 -19.91
N GLU A 29 -8.10 10.83 -19.81
CA GLU A 29 -8.21 10.02 -18.63
C GLU A 29 -7.76 8.62 -19.00
N ALA A 30 -6.81 8.10 -18.23
CA ALA A 30 -6.34 6.77 -18.43
C ALA A 30 -6.50 5.99 -17.14
N ARG A 31 -6.85 4.73 -17.28
CA ARG A 31 -6.85 3.83 -16.12
C ARG A 31 -5.42 3.43 -15.84
N VAL A 32 -4.92 3.88 -14.73
CA VAL A 32 -3.57 3.55 -14.29
C VAL A 32 -3.71 2.66 -13.08
N PRO A 33 -3.07 1.49 -13.09
CA PRO A 33 -3.09 0.65 -11.91
C PRO A 33 -2.37 1.33 -10.77
N THR A 34 -3.03 1.35 -9.62
CA THR A 34 -2.45 1.85 -8.39
C THR A 34 -2.53 0.78 -7.33
N TYR A 35 -1.73 0.94 -6.29
CA TYR A 35 -1.59 -0.05 -5.25
C TYR A 35 -1.73 0.61 -3.90
N THR A 36 -2.40 -0.07 -2.99
CA THR A 36 -2.43 0.33 -1.59
C THR A 36 -1.93 -0.82 -0.74
N ILE A 37 -1.20 -0.49 0.31
CA ILE A 37 -0.72 -1.49 1.25
C ILE A 37 -1.54 -1.34 2.52
N GLY A 38 -2.21 -2.41 2.90
CA GLY A 38 -2.94 -2.45 4.16
C GLY A 38 -2.10 -3.13 5.23
N ILE A 39 -1.90 -2.44 6.33
CA ILE A 39 -1.14 -2.96 7.45
C ILE A 39 -1.99 -2.86 8.70
N GLY A 40 -2.07 -3.93 9.45
CA GLY A 40 -2.89 -3.90 10.65
C GLY A 40 -2.95 -5.23 11.35
N THR A 41 -4.06 -5.43 12.04
CA THR A 41 -4.26 -6.57 12.92
C THR A 41 -5.63 -7.17 12.67
N GLN A 42 -5.66 -8.48 12.61
CA GLN A 42 -6.89 -9.27 12.58
C GLN A 42 -7.04 -9.93 13.93
N TYR A 43 -8.15 -9.68 14.60
CA TYR A 43 -8.42 -10.30 15.90
C TYR A 43 -9.13 -11.63 15.72
N LYS A 44 -8.81 -12.60 16.55
CA LYS A 44 -9.39 -13.95 16.46
C LYS A 44 -10.90 -13.93 16.68
N GLU A 45 -11.38 -13.00 17.46
CA GLU A 45 -12.80 -12.88 17.82
C GLU A 45 -13.63 -12.16 16.76
N GLY A 46 -13.04 -11.88 15.62
CA GLY A 46 -13.64 -11.05 14.60
C GLY A 46 -13.18 -9.61 14.77
N GLY A 47 -13.40 -8.81 13.78
CA GLY A 47 -12.91 -7.44 13.81
C GLY A 47 -11.47 -7.35 13.36
N ARG A 48 -11.16 -6.22 12.79
CA ARG A 48 -9.82 -5.94 12.29
C ARG A 48 -9.59 -4.44 12.31
N ASN A 49 -8.32 -4.10 12.46
CA ASN A 49 -7.88 -2.73 12.43
C ASN A 49 -6.76 -2.63 11.41
N ILE A 50 -7.11 -2.23 10.18
CA ILE A 50 -6.17 -2.17 9.07
C ILE A 50 -6.15 -0.76 8.54
N HIS A 51 -4.95 -0.22 8.42
CA HIS A 51 -4.71 1.08 7.83
C HIS A 51 -4.09 0.92 6.46
N TYR A 52 -4.56 1.69 5.51
CA TYR A 52 -4.09 1.61 4.14
C TYR A 52 -3.24 2.81 3.79
N THR A 53 -2.20 2.57 3.01
CA THR A 53 -1.38 3.66 2.48
C THR A 53 -2.16 4.43 1.42
N PRO A 54 -1.72 5.64 1.09
CA PRO A 54 -2.21 6.31 -0.12
C PRO A 54 -1.93 5.47 -1.35
N HIS A 55 -2.60 5.80 -2.44
CA HIS A 55 -2.41 5.09 -3.70
C HIS A 55 -1.00 5.34 -4.24
N MET A 56 -0.36 4.27 -4.65
CA MET A 56 1.01 4.29 -5.14
C MET A 56 1.09 3.69 -6.53
N THR A 57 2.02 4.17 -7.31
CA THR A 57 2.34 3.54 -8.59
C THR A 57 3.27 2.35 -8.38
N LEU A 58 3.50 1.59 -9.45
CA LEU A 58 4.44 0.48 -9.39
C LEU A 58 5.86 0.98 -9.06
N ASP A 59 6.23 2.13 -9.59
CA ASP A 59 7.54 2.71 -9.29
C ASP A 59 7.66 3.08 -7.81
N ASP A 60 6.59 3.59 -7.23
CA ASP A 60 6.56 3.88 -5.80
C ASP A 60 6.74 2.61 -4.97
N LEU A 61 6.14 1.50 -5.39
CA LEU A 61 6.32 0.23 -4.71
C LEU A 61 7.76 -0.25 -4.78
N LYS A 62 8.41 -0.06 -5.94
CA LYS A 62 9.82 -0.43 -6.10
C LYS A 62 10.71 0.39 -5.18
N GLU A 63 10.43 1.66 -5.06
CA GLU A 63 11.16 2.54 -4.16
C GLU A 63 10.95 2.14 -2.70
N LEU A 64 9.72 1.84 -2.33
CA LEU A 64 9.40 1.39 -0.99
C LEU A 64 10.15 0.09 -0.66
N ARG A 65 10.23 -0.82 -1.61
CA ARG A 65 10.99 -2.06 -1.42
C ARG A 65 12.44 -1.78 -1.08
N LYS A 66 13.07 -0.83 -1.78
CA LYS A 66 14.45 -0.46 -1.52
C LYS A 66 14.64 0.08 -0.11
N VAL A 67 13.74 0.93 0.31
CA VAL A 67 13.80 1.53 1.64
C VAL A 67 13.63 0.46 2.71
N ILE A 68 12.67 -0.43 2.53
CA ILE A 68 12.42 -1.50 3.48
C ILE A 68 13.62 -2.43 3.58
N ARG A 69 14.21 -2.81 2.47
CA ARG A 69 15.40 -3.67 2.46
C ARG A 69 16.57 -3.02 3.19
N ARG A 70 16.73 -1.72 3.03
CA ARG A 70 17.80 -0.98 3.71
C ARG A 70 17.60 -1.02 5.22
N VAL A 71 16.37 -0.79 5.68
CA VAL A 71 16.05 -0.84 7.12
C VAL A 71 16.34 -2.22 7.68
N ILE A 72 15.88 -3.25 6.99
CA ILE A 72 16.09 -4.64 7.43
C ILE A 72 17.59 -4.93 7.54
N LYS A 73 18.34 -4.52 6.54
CA LYS A 73 19.79 -4.73 6.54
C LYS A 73 20.46 -4.03 7.70
N ASP A 74 20.09 -2.77 7.95
CA ASP A 74 20.69 -1.99 9.02
C ASP A 74 20.34 -2.53 10.41
N GLU A 75 19.11 -2.98 10.58
CA GLU A 75 18.66 -3.51 11.87
C GLU A 75 19.12 -4.95 12.11
N SER A 76 19.57 -5.65 11.08
CA SER A 76 20.01 -7.04 11.19
C SER A 76 21.49 -7.17 11.48
N LYS A 77 22.18 -6.06 11.69
CA LYS A 77 23.62 -6.09 12.02
C LYS A 77 23.85 -6.47 13.47
#